data_2f82cd1677726cab059181a2aae69c08
#
_entry.id   2f82cd1677726cab059181a2aae69c08
#
_cell.length_a   1.000
_cell.length_b   1.000
_cell.length_c   1.000
_cell.angle_alpha   90.00
_cell.angle_beta   90.00
_cell.angle_gamma   90.00
#
_symmetry.space_group_name_H-M   'P 1'
#
loop_
_entity.id
_entity.type
_entity.pdbx_description
1 polymer ?
#
loop_
_entity_poly.entity_id
_entity_poly.type
_entity_poly.pdbx_seq_one_letter_code
_entity_poly.pdbx_strand_id
1 'polypeptide(L)' 'MNITLRAFAQARDTFGFSECVVACASEDTPRTLLQRVAPGASLEHLRVALDCEYVSWDTPIGVAAELAIIPPVSGG' A
#
# COMPACT_ATOMS: atom_id res chain seq x y z
N MET A 1 9.23 -7.44 11.34
CA MET A 1 9.86 -7.18 10.03
C MET A 1 9.48 -5.80 9.52
N ASN A 2 10.12 -5.34 8.48
CA ASN A 2 9.83 -4.04 7.87
C ASN A 2 9.44 -4.24 6.42
N ILE A 3 8.62 -3.31 5.92
CA ILE A 3 8.22 -3.31 4.53
C ILE A 3 8.32 -1.87 4.00
N THR A 4 8.71 -1.72 2.74
CA THR A 4 8.77 -0.41 2.10
C THR A 4 7.43 -0.15 1.43
N LEU A 5 6.80 0.98 1.79
CA LEU A 5 5.57 1.42 1.14
C LEU A 5 5.93 2.42 0.05
N ARG A 6 5.37 2.26 -1.13
CA ARG A 6 5.55 3.19 -2.24
C ARG A 6 4.20 3.69 -2.72
N ALA A 7 4.06 5.00 -2.81
CA ALA A 7 2.84 5.63 -3.31
C ALA A 7 3.14 6.30 -4.63
N PHE A 8 2.34 6.02 -5.64
CA PHE A 8 2.54 6.54 -6.99
C PHE A 8 1.50 7.59 -7.32
N ALA A 9 1.90 8.59 -8.12
CA ALA A 9 1.01 9.60 -8.68
C ALA A 9 0.14 10.23 -7.59
N GLN A 10 -1.18 10.22 -7.77
CA GLN A 10 -2.12 10.84 -6.84
C GLN A 10 -2.08 10.22 -5.44
N ALA A 11 -1.66 8.97 -5.32
CA ALA A 11 -1.57 8.34 -4.02
C ALA A 11 -0.54 9.02 -3.13
N ARG A 12 0.48 9.64 -3.71
CA ARG A 12 1.46 10.41 -2.92
C ARG A 12 0.80 11.56 -2.18
N ASP A 13 -0.14 12.22 -2.84
CA ASP A 13 -0.85 13.35 -2.21
C ASP A 13 -1.80 12.85 -1.12
N THR A 14 -2.47 11.74 -1.37
CA THR A 14 -3.40 11.16 -0.41
C THR A 14 -2.70 10.71 0.87
N PHE A 15 -1.55 10.05 0.74
CA PHE A 15 -0.87 9.46 1.87
C PHE A 15 0.25 10.33 2.45
N GLY A 16 0.67 11.34 1.70
CA GLY A 16 1.68 12.28 2.18
C GLY A 16 3.11 11.80 2.08
N PHE A 17 3.37 10.72 1.34
CA PHE A 17 4.73 10.24 1.12
C PHE A 17 4.83 9.57 -0.24
N SER A 18 6.04 9.53 -0.79
CA SER A 18 6.31 8.75 -2.00
C SER A 18 6.90 7.39 -1.65
N GLU A 19 7.65 7.32 -0.56
CA GLU A 19 8.26 6.09 -0.09
C GLU A 19 8.49 6.20 1.41
N CYS A 20 8.20 5.14 2.14
CA CYS A 20 8.57 5.08 3.56
C CYS A 20 8.68 3.61 3.98
N VAL A 21 9.43 3.37 5.06
CA VAL A 21 9.60 2.04 5.62
C VAL A 21 8.82 1.96 6.91
N VAL A 22 8.02 0.90 7.07
CA VAL A 22 7.21 0.71 8.27
C VAL A 22 7.39 -0.69 8.83
N ALA A 23 7.23 -0.80 10.15
CA ALA A 23 7.25 -2.09 10.80
C ALA A 23 5.94 -2.84 10.52
N CYS A 24 6.04 -4.14 10.35
CA CYS A 24 4.87 -4.96 10.05
C CYS A 24 5.07 -6.39 10.53
N ALA A 25 3.98 -7.14 10.52
CA ALA A 25 4.00 -8.56 10.80
C ALA A 25 3.55 -9.31 9.54
N SER A 26 3.94 -10.58 9.42
CA SER A 26 3.62 -11.35 8.21
C SER A 26 2.13 -11.51 7.97
N GLU A 27 1.32 -11.49 9.03
CA GLU A 27 -0.13 -11.59 8.92
C GLU A 27 -0.82 -10.26 8.64
N ASP A 28 -0.09 -9.14 8.66
CA ASP A 28 -0.67 -7.87 8.24
C ASP A 28 -1.09 -7.95 6.77
N THR A 29 -2.07 -7.12 6.42
CA THR A 29 -2.53 -7.01 5.04
C THR A 29 -2.28 -5.59 4.54
N PRO A 30 -2.34 -5.35 3.22
CA PRO A 30 -2.24 -3.97 2.74
C PRO A 30 -3.25 -3.05 3.44
N ARG A 31 -4.46 -3.53 3.68
CA ARG A 31 -5.48 -2.75 4.36
C ARG A 31 -5.05 -2.36 5.77
N THR A 32 -4.58 -3.32 6.57
CA THR A 32 -4.21 -3.01 7.95
C THR A 32 -3.01 -2.07 8.00
N LEU A 33 -2.05 -2.24 7.10
CA LEU A 33 -0.89 -1.35 7.05
C LEU A 33 -1.28 0.07 6.70
N LEU A 34 -2.09 0.26 5.67
CA LEU A 34 -2.47 1.60 5.26
C LEU A 34 -3.39 2.28 6.26
N GLN A 35 -4.26 1.53 6.93
CA GLN A 35 -5.09 2.09 7.98
C GLN A 35 -4.26 2.56 9.18
N ARG A 36 -3.15 1.88 9.44
CA ARG A 36 -2.24 2.27 10.52
C ARG A 36 -1.42 3.50 10.15
N VAL A 37 -0.95 3.56 8.91
CA VAL A 37 -0.08 4.64 8.43
C VAL A 37 -0.88 5.90 8.11
N ALA A 38 -2.06 5.74 7.55
CA ALA A 38 -2.89 6.86 7.09
C ALA A 38 -4.34 6.63 7.49
N PRO A 39 -4.65 6.69 8.80
CA PRO A 39 -6.02 6.51 9.24
C PRO A 39 -6.92 7.59 8.64
N GLY A 40 -8.06 7.17 8.14
CA GLY A 40 -8.99 8.11 7.51
C GLY A 40 -8.78 8.31 6.02
N ALA A 41 -7.69 7.83 5.44
CA ALA A 41 -7.50 7.92 4.01
C ALA A 41 -8.45 6.95 3.30
N SER A 42 -9.03 7.38 2.19
CA SER A 42 -9.90 6.53 1.39
C SER A 42 -9.05 5.57 0.56
N LEU A 43 -9.37 4.29 0.64
CA LEU A 43 -8.70 3.28 -0.16
C LEU A 43 -9.47 2.92 -1.42
N GLU A 44 -10.61 3.58 -1.63
CA GLU A 44 -11.45 3.31 -2.81
C GLU A 44 -10.68 3.58 -4.10
N HIS A 45 -10.89 2.71 -5.06
CA HIS A 45 -10.29 2.81 -6.40
C HIS A 45 -8.78 2.66 -6.44
N LEU A 46 -8.14 2.45 -5.30
CA LEU A 46 -6.71 2.19 -5.28
C LEU A 46 -6.44 0.70 -5.44
N ARG A 47 -5.31 0.39 -6.05
CA ARG A 47 -4.83 -0.98 -6.16
C ARG A 47 -3.54 -1.11 -5.40
N VAL A 48 -3.21 -2.33 -5.00
CA VAL A 48 -1.98 -2.60 -4.29
C VAL A 48 -1.26 -3.76 -4.91
N ALA A 49 0.08 -3.73 -4.82
CA ALA A 49 0.93 -4.80 -5.30
C ALA A 49 1.97 -5.12 -4.25
N LEU A 50 2.20 -6.40 -4.03
CA LEU A 50 3.27 -6.87 -3.15
C LEU A 50 4.38 -7.41 -4.04
N ASP A 51 5.59 -6.83 -3.90
CA ASP A 51 6.75 -7.22 -4.71
C ASP A 51 6.39 -7.27 -6.20
N CYS A 52 5.75 -6.20 -6.68
CA CYS A 52 5.37 -6.02 -8.08
C CYS A 52 4.25 -6.94 -8.58
N GLU A 53 3.53 -7.58 -7.67
CA GLU A 53 2.42 -8.45 -8.05
C GLU A 53 1.12 -7.92 -7.44
N TYR A 54 0.10 -7.69 -8.27
CA TYR A 54 -1.17 -7.20 -7.77
C TYR A 54 -1.82 -8.21 -6.84
N VAL A 55 -2.33 -7.71 -5.72
CA VAL A 55 -2.98 -8.54 -4.70
C VAL A 55 -4.23 -7.84 -4.21
N SER A 56 -5.08 -8.56 -3.50
CA SER A 56 -6.24 -7.95 -2.86
C SER A 56 -5.80 -7.23 -1.59
N TRP A 57 -6.64 -6.31 -1.13
CA TRP A 57 -6.38 -5.56 0.10
C TRP A 57 -6.25 -6.45 1.33
N ASP A 58 -6.78 -7.64 1.30
CA ASP A 58 -6.82 -8.54 2.44
C ASP A 58 -5.85 -9.72 2.31
N THR A 59 -4.92 -9.64 1.37
CA THR A 59 -3.87 -10.64 1.21
C THR A 59 -2.80 -10.45 2.27
N PRO A 60 -2.45 -11.48 3.05
CA PRO A 60 -1.33 -11.36 4.00
C PRO A 60 -0.05 -10.99 3.28
N ILE A 61 0.70 -10.04 3.83
CA ILE A 61 1.92 -9.58 3.17
C ILE A 61 3.05 -10.61 3.20
N GLY A 62 3.00 -11.55 4.16
CA GLY A 62 3.99 -12.61 4.23
C GLY A 62 5.39 -12.06 4.40
N VAL A 63 6.28 -12.41 3.46
CA VAL A 63 7.67 -11.95 3.48
C VAL A 63 7.96 -10.90 2.41
N ALA A 64 6.93 -10.26 1.87
CA ALA A 64 7.11 -9.25 0.84
C ALA A 64 7.95 -8.08 1.37
N ALA A 65 8.78 -7.53 0.51
CA ALA A 65 9.66 -6.42 0.84
C ALA A 65 9.06 -5.06 0.50
N GLU A 66 8.12 -5.01 -0.43
CA GLU A 66 7.56 -3.76 -0.93
C GLU A 66 6.06 -3.86 -1.13
N LEU A 67 5.36 -2.81 -0.73
CA LEU A 67 3.94 -2.66 -1.00
C LEU A 67 3.75 -1.38 -1.80
N ALA A 68 3.28 -1.51 -3.03
CA ALA A 68 3.02 -0.37 -3.90
C ALA A 68 1.54 -0.01 -3.85
N ILE A 69 1.27 1.29 -3.75
CA ILE A 69 -0.09 1.84 -3.76
C ILE A 69 -0.27 2.53 -5.10
N ILE A 70 -1.18 2.02 -5.90
CA ILE A 70 -1.34 2.45 -7.29
C ILE A 70 -2.73 3.05 -7.48
N PRO A 71 -2.82 4.32 -7.89
CA PRO A 71 -4.12 4.93 -8.16
C PRO A 71 -4.74 4.35 -9.43
N PRO A 72 -6.04 4.55 -9.62
CA PRO A 72 -6.68 4.06 -10.83
C PRO A 72 -6.09 4.76 -12.05
N VAL A 73 -6.04 4.02 -13.16
CA VAL A 73 -5.61 4.61 -14.42
C VAL A 73 -6.72 5.52 -14.91
N SER A 74 -6.43 6.81 -14.98
CA SER A 74 -7.43 7.78 -15.42
C SER A 74 -7.39 7.93 -16.94
N GLY A 75 -8.54 8.23 -17.47
CA GLY A 75 -8.66 8.62 -18.85
C GLY A 75 -8.49 7.49 -19.84
N GLY A 76 -8.53 6.42 -19.36
CA GLY A 76 -8.54 5.25 -20.20
C GLY A 76 -7.74 5.41 -21.46
#